data_c9a04023bf7938890570395885065acd
#
_entry.id   c9a04023bf7938890570395885065acd
#
_cell.length_a   1.000
_cell.length_b   1.000
_cell.length_c   1.000
_cell.angle_alpha   90.00
_cell.angle_beta   90.00
_cell.angle_gamma   90.00
#
_symmetry.space_group_name_H-M   'P 1'
#
loop_
_entity.id
_entity.type
_entity.pdbx_description
1 polymer ?
#
loop_
_entity_poly.entity_id
_entity_poly.type
_entity_poly.pdbx_seq_one_letter_code
_entity_poly.pdbx_strand_id
1 'polypeptide(L)'
;MNPVYEKLLKCYECYKARIDFEPRVAVVLGSGLGNFAKTVEVKAELPYSEIEGFPVSTVPGHAGRFIFGYIKDVPVVLMQGRVHYYEGYPITDVVLPARLMKMMGAKVLFLTNASGGINPSFHAGSLMLIKDHISIFAPNPLIGANIEELGTRFPDMSHVYDEDLQEIIRSTARDNDIELFEGIYAQLTGPSFESPAEIQMLYKLGASAVGMSTVVEAIAANHMGMKICGVSCVSNLAAGMNSAPLTHEEVQEAANAVAPKFEKLLTESVKKFGALLK
;
A
#
# COMPACT_ATOMS: atom_id res chain seq x y z
N MET A 1 7.37 20.82 -19.95
CA MET A 1 6.92 20.18 -18.69
C MET A 1 7.35 18.71 -18.70
N ASN A 2 7.60 18.11 -17.56
CA ASN A 2 7.96 16.67 -17.52
C ASN A 2 6.73 15.82 -17.90
N PRO A 3 6.85 14.84 -18.83
CA PRO A 3 5.69 14.06 -19.30
C PRO A 3 4.95 13.28 -18.18
N VAL A 4 5.67 12.83 -17.14
CA VAL A 4 5.06 12.15 -15.97
C VAL A 4 4.18 13.14 -15.20
N TYR A 5 4.65 14.37 -15.03
CA TYR A 5 3.90 15.42 -14.33
C TYR A 5 2.70 15.90 -15.14
N GLU A 6 2.85 16.05 -16.47
CA GLU A 6 1.72 16.37 -17.35
C GLU A 6 0.61 15.32 -17.28
N LYS A 7 0.99 14.02 -17.27
CA LYS A 7 0.06 12.92 -17.10
C LYS A 7 -0.67 13.00 -15.76
N LEU A 8 0.07 13.23 -14.67
CA LEU A 8 -0.48 13.39 -13.33
C LEU A 8 -1.47 14.57 -13.24
N LEU A 9 -1.14 15.69 -13.85
CA LEU A 9 -2.03 16.86 -13.90
C LEU A 9 -3.34 16.54 -14.65
N LYS A 10 -3.28 15.85 -15.80
CA LYS A 10 -4.49 15.44 -16.52
C LYS A 10 -5.38 14.53 -15.69
N CYS A 11 -4.79 13.56 -14.97
CA CYS A 11 -5.53 12.70 -14.06
C CYS A 11 -6.17 13.51 -12.91
N TYR A 12 -5.46 14.50 -12.38
CA TYR A 12 -5.97 15.37 -11.33
C TYR A 12 -7.12 16.27 -11.80
N GLU A 13 -7.02 16.85 -13.00
CA GLU A 13 -8.12 17.63 -13.58
C GLU A 13 -9.36 16.76 -13.85
N CYS A 14 -9.17 15.52 -14.29
CA CYS A 14 -10.26 14.56 -14.43
C CYS A 14 -10.97 14.28 -13.10
N TYR A 15 -10.20 14.08 -12.01
CA TYR A 15 -10.75 13.95 -10.66
C TYR A 15 -11.54 15.21 -10.26
N LYS A 16 -10.96 16.39 -10.36
CA LYS A 16 -11.62 17.67 -9.98
C LYS A 16 -12.90 17.94 -10.72
N ALA A 17 -12.97 17.55 -11.99
CA ALA A 17 -14.16 17.76 -12.81
C ALA A 17 -15.35 16.84 -12.40
N ARG A 18 -15.09 15.76 -11.67
CA ARG A 18 -16.10 14.71 -11.38
C ARG A 18 -16.38 14.53 -9.90
N ILE A 19 -15.42 14.83 -9.05
CA ILE A 19 -15.47 14.52 -7.61
C ILE A 19 -15.29 15.80 -6.81
N ASP A 20 -16.35 16.18 -6.11
CA ASP A 20 -16.31 17.27 -5.12
C ASP A 20 -16.12 16.67 -3.73
N PHE A 21 -14.90 16.19 -3.46
CA PHE A 21 -14.54 15.56 -2.19
C PHE A 21 -13.03 15.65 -1.97
N GLU A 22 -12.60 16.16 -0.83
CA GLU A 22 -11.18 16.24 -0.46
C GLU A 22 -10.85 15.24 0.65
N PRO A 23 -10.13 14.14 0.34
CA PRO A 23 -9.71 13.16 1.34
C PRO A 23 -8.54 13.68 2.16
N ARG A 24 -8.46 13.27 3.43
CA ARG A 24 -7.28 13.50 4.29
C ARG A 24 -6.40 12.27 4.43
N VAL A 25 -6.99 11.07 4.34
CA VAL A 25 -6.28 9.80 4.42
C VAL A 25 -6.52 9.01 3.14
N ALA A 26 -5.45 8.55 2.53
CA ALA A 26 -5.46 7.59 1.44
C ALA A 26 -5.18 6.19 1.99
N VAL A 27 -5.95 5.20 1.56
CA VAL A 27 -5.76 3.80 1.93
C VAL A 27 -5.62 2.96 0.67
N VAL A 28 -4.51 2.26 0.54
CA VAL A 28 -4.30 1.30 -0.56
C VAL A 28 -4.71 -0.08 -0.09
N LEU A 29 -5.74 -0.64 -0.71
CA LEU A 29 -6.25 -1.97 -0.38
C LEU A 29 -5.45 -3.04 -1.13
N GLY A 30 -4.71 -3.86 -0.39
CA GLY A 30 -3.99 -5.03 -0.91
C GLY A 30 -4.92 -6.20 -1.21
N SER A 31 -4.36 -7.28 -1.77
CA SER A 31 -5.07 -8.52 -2.07
C SER A 31 -5.78 -9.06 -0.82
N GLY A 32 -7.03 -9.51 -1.01
CA GLY A 32 -7.89 -9.98 0.09
C GLY A 32 -8.63 -8.90 0.87
N LEU A 33 -8.27 -7.61 0.75
CA LEU A 33 -8.89 -6.51 1.49
C LEU A 33 -9.92 -5.70 0.68
N GLY A 34 -10.24 -6.12 -0.54
CA GLY A 34 -11.22 -5.40 -1.39
C GLY A 34 -12.60 -5.21 -0.74
N ASN A 35 -13.01 -6.11 0.16
CA ASN A 35 -14.27 -6.00 0.90
C ASN A 35 -14.28 -4.88 1.94
N PHE A 36 -13.13 -4.39 2.39
CA PHE A 36 -13.04 -3.24 3.30
C PHE A 36 -13.77 -2.01 2.76
N ALA A 37 -13.85 -1.86 1.44
CA ALA A 37 -14.62 -0.79 0.80
C ALA A 37 -16.09 -0.73 1.24
N LYS A 38 -16.68 -1.86 1.69
CA LYS A 38 -18.07 -1.92 2.18
C LYS A 38 -18.25 -1.30 3.57
N THR A 39 -17.16 -1.04 4.30
CA THR A 39 -17.20 -0.42 5.64
C THR A 39 -17.19 1.11 5.58
N VAL A 40 -16.94 1.67 4.40
CA VAL A 40 -16.89 3.12 4.17
C VAL A 40 -18.26 3.67 3.86
N GLU A 41 -18.60 4.82 4.45
CA GLU A 41 -19.76 5.61 4.02
C GLU A 41 -19.43 6.29 2.69
N VAL A 42 -19.72 5.60 1.59
CA VAL A 42 -19.34 6.03 0.23
C VAL A 42 -20.09 7.29 -0.17
N LYS A 43 -19.36 8.29 -0.68
CA LYS A 43 -19.91 9.53 -1.26
C LYS A 43 -19.75 9.58 -2.77
N ALA A 44 -18.65 9.06 -3.30
CA ALA A 44 -18.41 8.99 -4.73
C ALA A 44 -17.46 7.85 -5.07
N GLU A 45 -17.44 7.45 -6.34
CA GLU A 45 -16.52 6.48 -6.92
C GLU A 45 -15.95 7.03 -8.22
N LEU A 46 -14.72 6.67 -8.55
CA LEU A 46 -14.06 7.03 -9.79
C LEU A 46 -13.32 5.81 -10.36
N PRO A 47 -13.90 5.11 -11.35
CA PRO A 47 -13.23 4.01 -12.03
C PRO A 47 -11.94 4.48 -12.72
N TYR A 48 -10.87 3.68 -12.67
CA TYR A 48 -9.60 4.01 -13.34
C TYR A 48 -9.76 4.14 -14.85
N SER A 49 -10.65 3.35 -15.46
CA SER A 49 -10.98 3.41 -16.88
C SER A 49 -11.59 4.73 -17.34
N GLU A 50 -12.10 5.52 -16.41
CA GLU A 50 -12.67 6.84 -16.68
C GLU A 50 -11.65 7.99 -16.53
N ILE A 51 -10.41 7.69 -16.10
CA ILE A 51 -9.32 8.63 -15.99
C ILE A 51 -8.39 8.42 -17.20
N GLU A 52 -8.35 9.39 -18.09
CA GLU A 52 -7.56 9.28 -19.32
C GLU A 52 -6.08 8.99 -19.04
N GLY A 53 -5.57 7.90 -19.62
CA GLY A 53 -4.18 7.48 -19.49
C GLY A 53 -3.80 6.88 -18.12
N PHE A 54 -4.76 6.69 -17.22
CA PHE A 54 -4.49 6.07 -15.92
C PHE A 54 -4.29 4.55 -16.05
N PRO A 55 -3.36 3.94 -15.31
CA PRO A 55 -3.14 2.50 -15.38
C PRO A 55 -4.34 1.73 -14.78
N VAL A 56 -4.71 0.65 -15.43
CA VAL A 56 -5.80 -0.24 -14.98
C VAL A 56 -5.22 -1.56 -14.53
N SER A 57 -5.56 -2.00 -13.31
CA SER A 57 -5.09 -3.30 -12.82
C SER A 57 -5.68 -4.45 -13.63
N THR A 58 -4.83 -5.41 -13.96
CA THR A 58 -5.19 -6.65 -14.68
C THR A 58 -5.31 -7.86 -13.75
N VAL A 59 -5.02 -7.65 -12.45
CA VAL A 59 -5.02 -8.71 -11.44
C VAL A 59 -6.46 -9.09 -11.07
N PRO A 60 -6.84 -10.39 -11.10
CA PRO A 60 -8.15 -10.83 -10.65
C PRO A 60 -8.46 -10.37 -9.22
N GLY A 61 -9.70 -9.90 -8.99
CA GLY A 61 -10.14 -9.39 -7.70
C GLY A 61 -9.83 -7.91 -7.42
N HIS A 62 -9.10 -7.23 -8.33
CA HIS A 62 -8.89 -5.80 -8.26
C HIS A 62 -9.98 -5.05 -9.01
N ALA A 63 -10.80 -4.26 -8.29
CA ALA A 63 -11.93 -3.56 -8.88
C ALA A 63 -11.53 -2.38 -9.79
N GLY A 64 -10.33 -1.82 -9.62
CA GLY A 64 -9.79 -0.76 -10.47
C GLY A 64 -10.52 0.57 -10.35
N ARG A 65 -10.72 1.05 -9.10
CA ARG A 65 -11.40 2.33 -8.83
C ARG A 65 -10.88 3.01 -7.56
N PHE A 66 -11.10 4.32 -7.51
CA PHE A 66 -11.06 5.07 -6.26
C PHE A 66 -12.45 5.14 -5.64
N ILE A 67 -12.51 5.05 -4.32
CA ILE A 67 -13.74 5.22 -3.53
C ILE A 67 -13.50 6.36 -2.56
N PHE A 68 -14.38 7.35 -2.59
CA PHE A 68 -14.35 8.53 -1.73
C PHE A 68 -15.48 8.44 -0.71
N GLY A 69 -15.16 8.72 0.55
CA GLY A 69 -16.16 8.63 1.60
C GLY A 69 -15.57 8.83 2.99
N TYR A 70 -16.28 8.35 4.00
CA TYR A 70 -15.88 8.51 5.39
C TYR A 70 -15.65 7.16 6.06
N ILE A 71 -14.57 7.06 6.81
CA ILE A 71 -14.37 6.07 7.86
C ILE A 71 -14.62 6.79 9.18
N LYS A 72 -15.77 6.53 9.80
CA LYS A 72 -16.31 7.36 10.90
C LYS A 72 -16.46 8.81 10.42
N ASP A 73 -15.71 9.75 10.99
CA ASP A 73 -15.72 11.18 10.65
C ASP A 73 -14.50 11.61 9.81
N VAL A 74 -13.65 10.67 9.41
CA VAL A 74 -12.41 10.94 8.66
C VAL A 74 -12.67 10.80 7.16
N PRO A 75 -12.45 11.88 6.36
CA PRO A 75 -12.60 11.79 4.91
C PRO A 75 -11.44 10.99 4.31
N VAL A 76 -11.77 9.95 3.55
CA VAL A 76 -10.81 9.01 2.99
C VAL A 76 -10.96 8.85 1.49
N VAL A 77 -9.88 8.49 0.82
CA VAL A 77 -9.89 7.86 -0.50
C VAL A 77 -9.31 6.46 -0.38
N LEU A 78 -10.05 5.47 -0.86
CA LEU A 78 -9.58 4.09 -0.97
C LEU A 78 -9.13 3.82 -2.40
N MET A 79 -7.96 3.24 -2.56
CA MET A 79 -7.50 2.64 -3.81
C MET A 79 -7.91 1.17 -3.80
N GLN A 80 -9.02 0.84 -4.46
CA GLN A 80 -9.53 -0.54 -4.58
C GLN A 80 -9.05 -1.17 -5.88
N GLY A 81 -7.86 -1.75 -5.86
CA GLY A 81 -7.19 -2.34 -7.01
C GLY A 81 -5.85 -1.66 -7.26
N ARG A 82 -4.79 -2.25 -6.71
CA ARG A 82 -3.41 -1.80 -6.91
C ARG A 82 -2.90 -2.20 -8.28
N VAL A 83 -2.11 -1.34 -8.88
CA VAL A 83 -1.33 -1.63 -10.09
C VAL A 83 0.06 -2.10 -9.69
N HIS A 84 0.57 -3.15 -10.34
CA HIS A 84 1.86 -3.72 -10.01
C HIS A 84 2.85 -3.59 -11.17
N TYR A 85 4.14 -3.57 -10.83
CA TYR A 85 5.20 -3.49 -11.82
C TYR A 85 5.21 -4.70 -12.78
N TYR A 86 4.91 -5.90 -12.28
CA TYR A 86 4.84 -7.12 -13.10
C TYR A 86 3.69 -7.13 -14.14
N GLU A 87 2.74 -6.20 -14.05
CA GLU A 87 1.70 -6.04 -15.08
C GLU A 87 2.24 -5.34 -16.34
N GLY A 88 3.54 -4.97 -16.38
CA GLY A 88 4.22 -4.40 -17.53
C GLY A 88 4.15 -2.87 -17.62
N TYR A 89 3.61 -2.20 -16.61
CA TYR A 89 3.58 -0.74 -16.56
C TYR A 89 4.97 -0.15 -16.22
N PRO A 90 5.33 1.01 -16.80
CA PRO A 90 6.47 1.79 -16.31
C PRO A 90 6.32 2.07 -14.82
N ILE A 91 7.44 2.07 -14.08
CA ILE A 91 7.39 2.29 -12.63
C ILE A 91 6.73 3.63 -12.24
N THR A 92 6.83 4.64 -13.10
CA THR A 92 6.17 5.94 -12.94
C THR A 92 4.64 5.84 -12.97
N ASP A 93 4.10 4.89 -13.72
CA ASP A 93 2.67 4.61 -13.78
C ASP A 93 2.20 3.78 -12.59
N VAL A 94 3.05 2.85 -12.11
CA VAL A 94 2.76 2.07 -10.89
C VAL A 94 2.56 2.97 -9.67
N VAL A 95 3.33 4.07 -9.56
CA VAL A 95 3.21 5.01 -8.45
C VAL A 95 2.27 6.19 -8.72
N LEU A 96 1.73 6.31 -9.93
CA LEU A 96 0.81 7.38 -10.31
C LEU A 96 -0.40 7.47 -9.38
N PRO A 97 -1.05 6.36 -8.95
CA PRO A 97 -2.15 6.40 -8.00
C PRO A 97 -1.79 7.06 -6.67
N ALA A 98 -0.65 6.71 -6.07
CA ALA A 98 -0.20 7.30 -4.81
C ALA A 98 0.04 8.83 -4.95
N ARG A 99 0.66 9.25 -6.05
CA ARG A 99 0.86 10.67 -6.38
C ARG A 99 -0.46 11.40 -6.57
N LEU A 100 -1.41 10.78 -7.27
CA LEU A 100 -2.72 11.36 -7.50
C LEU A 100 -3.49 11.55 -6.19
N MET A 101 -3.48 10.55 -5.29
CA MET A 101 -4.12 10.65 -3.97
C MET A 101 -3.52 11.79 -3.13
N LYS A 102 -2.21 12.05 -3.23
CA LYS A 102 -1.59 13.24 -2.61
C LYS A 102 -2.17 14.53 -3.18
N MET A 103 -2.29 14.65 -4.49
CA MET A 103 -2.86 15.84 -5.15
C MET A 103 -4.34 16.05 -4.81
N MET A 104 -5.09 14.96 -4.58
CA MET A 104 -6.49 15.01 -4.12
C MET A 104 -6.64 15.62 -2.71
N GLY A 105 -5.53 15.78 -1.95
CA GLY A 105 -5.53 16.37 -0.61
C GLY A 105 -5.09 15.42 0.50
N ALA A 106 -4.85 14.14 0.21
CA ALA A 106 -4.44 13.18 1.23
C ALA A 106 -3.08 13.55 1.85
N LYS A 107 -3.04 13.59 3.17
CA LYS A 107 -1.83 13.87 3.97
C LYS A 107 -1.18 12.61 4.50
N VAL A 108 -1.96 11.56 4.69
CA VAL A 108 -1.54 10.23 5.16
C VAL A 108 -1.76 9.22 4.05
N LEU A 109 -0.79 8.33 3.85
CA LEU A 109 -0.91 7.13 3.02
C LEU A 109 -0.81 5.89 3.90
N PHE A 110 -1.90 5.13 4.01
CA PHE A 110 -1.94 3.85 4.68
C PHE A 110 -1.84 2.74 3.63
N LEU A 111 -0.71 2.06 3.62
CA LEU A 111 -0.43 0.97 2.69
C LEU A 111 -0.81 -0.38 3.31
N THR A 112 -1.57 -1.18 2.58
CA THR A 112 -1.82 -2.57 2.97
C THR A 112 -1.42 -3.52 1.85
N ASN A 113 -1.00 -4.73 2.17
CA ASN A 113 -0.63 -5.76 1.21
C ASN A 113 -0.82 -7.17 1.77
N ALA A 114 -0.77 -8.16 0.88
CA ALA A 114 -0.49 -9.55 1.22
C ALA A 114 1.00 -9.82 0.99
N SER A 115 1.62 -10.68 1.80
CA SER A 115 3.05 -10.99 1.72
C SER A 115 3.37 -12.44 2.10
N GLY A 116 4.53 -12.92 1.65
CA GLY A 116 5.17 -14.12 2.15
C GLY A 116 5.96 -13.84 3.42
N GLY A 117 5.72 -14.60 4.49
CA GLY A 117 6.43 -14.48 5.75
C GLY A 117 7.82 -15.11 5.70
N ILE A 118 8.84 -14.34 6.07
CA ILE A 118 10.25 -14.78 6.17
C ILE A 118 10.63 -14.99 7.64
N ASN A 119 10.07 -14.19 8.55
CA ASN A 119 10.33 -14.34 9.97
C ASN A 119 9.75 -15.68 10.49
N PRO A 120 10.56 -16.54 11.15
CA PRO A 120 10.10 -17.84 11.66
C PRO A 120 8.95 -17.78 12.69
N SER A 121 8.74 -16.63 13.32
CA SER A 121 7.64 -16.42 14.27
C SER A 121 6.30 -16.16 13.59
N PHE A 122 6.28 -15.95 12.27
CA PHE A 122 5.05 -15.69 11.55
C PHE A 122 4.30 -16.97 11.19
N HIS A 123 3.00 -16.82 11.07
CA HIS A 123 2.09 -17.85 10.53
C HIS A 123 1.15 -17.20 9.50
N ALA A 124 0.48 -18.01 8.71
CA ALA A 124 -0.56 -17.50 7.80
C ALA A 124 -1.65 -16.76 8.60
N GLY A 125 -1.96 -15.54 8.21
CA GLY A 125 -2.86 -14.62 8.92
C GLY A 125 -2.18 -13.68 9.91
N SER A 126 -0.84 -13.78 10.13
CA SER A 126 -0.12 -12.78 10.93
C SER A 126 -0.24 -11.38 10.33
N LEU A 127 -0.49 -10.37 11.16
CA LEU A 127 -0.44 -8.97 10.78
C LEU A 127 0.92 -8.38 11.19
N MET A 128 1.62 -7.75 10.24
CA MET A 128 2.92 -7.13 10.47
C MET A 128 2.87 -5.62 10.20
N LEU A 129 3.13 -4.81 11.22
CA LEU A 129 3.42 -3.39 11.05
C LEU A 129 4.76 -3.23 10.30
N ILE A 130 4.75 -2.52 9.20
CA ILE A 130 5.94 -2.25 8.39
C ILE A 130 6.70 -1.10 9.05
N LYS A 131 7.88 -1.39 9.60
CA LYS A 131 8.75 -0.38 10.22
C LYS A 131 9.71 0.25 9.23
N ASP A 132 10.15 -0.54 8.27
CA ASP A 132 11.11 -0.15 7.24
C ASP A 132 11.03 -1.10 6.05
N HIS A 133 11.79 -0.82 5.00
CA HIS A 133 11.76 -1.62 3.78
C HIS A 133 13.12 -1.86 3.12
N ILE A 134 13.15 -2.88 2.28
CA ILE A 134 14.24 -3.15 1.34
C ILE A 134 13.67 -3.09 -0.09
N SER A 135 14.19 -2.20 -0.95
CA SER A 135 13.70 -2.00 -2.33
C SER A 135 14.76 -2.14 -3.42
N ILE A 136 15.94 -2.65 -3.08
CA ILE A 136 17.08 -2.75 -4.04
C ILE A 136 16.81 -3.69 -5.23
N PHE A 137 15.76 -4.49 -5.17
CA PHE A 137 15.37 -5.44 -6.21
C PHE A 137 14.25 -4.92 -7.13
N ALA A 138 13.66 -3.76 -6.83
CA ALA A 138 12.64 -3.12 -7.65
C ALA A 138 13.16 -1.77 -8.18
N PRO A 139 12.74 -1.32 -9.39
CA PRO A 139 13.15 -0.02 -9.91
C PRO A 139 12.72 1.12 -8.98
N ASN A 140 13.62 2.06 -8.70
CA ASN A 140 13.27 3.24 -7.92
C ASN A 140 12.44 4.20 -8.80
N PRO A 141 11.24 4.64 -8.35
CA PRO A 141 10.34 5.49 -9.13
C PRO A 141 10.86 6.93 -9.33
N LEU A 142 11.97 7.31 -8.70
CA LEU A 142 12.57 8.63 -8.80
C LEU A 142 13.74 8.67 -9.80
N ILE A 143 14.06 7.56 -10.49
CA ILE A 143 15.07 7.53 -11.53
C ILE A 143 14.64 8.40 -12.70
N GLY A 144 15.57 9.25 -13.18
CA GLY A 144 15.34 10.19 -14.26
C GLY A 144 15.51 11.65 -13.82
N ALA A 145 15.03 12.59 -14.62
CA ALA A 145 15.01 14.00 -14.26
C ALA A 145 14.08 14.26 -13.08
N ASN A 146 14.53 15.07 -12.12
CA ASN A 146 13.68 15.45 -11.00
C ASN A 146 12.43 16.21 -11.47
N ILE A 147 11.34 16.05 -10.75
CA ILE A 147 10.10 16.80 -10.91
C ILE A 147 9.96 17.65 -9.64
N GLU A 148 10.44 18.91 -9.73
CA GLU A 148 10.54 19.80 -8.58
C GLU A 148 9.18 20.04 -7.89
N GLU A 149 8.10 20.00 -8.67
CA GLU A 149 6.73 20.16 -8.18
C GLU A 149 6.30 19.00 -7.26
N LEU A 150 6.97 17.84 -7.35
CA LEU A 150 6.65 16.66 -6.55
C LEU A 150 7.57 16.49 -5.34
N GLY A 151 8.76 17.10 -5.37
CA GLY A 151 9.68 17.02 -4.24
C GLY A 151 11.15 17.20 -4.62
N THR A 152 12.00 17.09 -3.61
CA THR A 152 13.46 17.27 -3.76
C THR A 152 14.11 16.11 -4.52
N ARG A 153 15.22 16.39 -5.21
CA ARG A 153 15.98 15.40 -5.99
C ARG A 153 16.45 14.20 -5.13
N PHE A 154 16.82 14.45 -3.91
CA PHE A 154 17.35 13.45 -2.98
C PHE A 154 16.54 13.48 -1.67
N PRO A 155 15.36 12.83 -1.63
CA PRO A 155 14.57 12.76 -0.41
C PRO A 155 15.29 11.91 0.66
N ASP A 156 15.19 12.34 1.90
CA ASP A 156 15.62 11.53 3.04
C ASP A 156 14.69 10.33 3.21
N MET A 157 15.28 9.14 3.36
CA MET A 157 14.58 7.88 3.55
C MET A 157 14.79 7.29 4.96
N SER A 158 15.35 8.07 5.90
CA SER A 158 15.63 7.59 7.26
C SER A 158 14.37 7.29 8.07
N HIS A 159 13.25 7.97 7.78
CA HIS A 159 11.97 7.85 8.48
C HIS A 159 10.79 7.84 7.50
N VAL A 160 10.78 6.87 6.57
CA VAL A 160 9.71 6.75 5.57
C VAL A 160 8.36 6.42 6.23
N TYR A 161 8.38 5.52 7.20
CA TYR A 161 7.19 5.14 7.96
C TYR A 161 7.11 5.98 9.24
N ASP A 162 6.07 6.83 9.31
CA ASP A 162 5.90 7.84 10.37
C ASP A 162 5.69 7.18 11.74
N GLU A 163 6.48 7.59 12.73
CA GLU A 163 6.51 6.99 14.07
C GLU A 163 5.20 7.21 14.84
N ASP A 164 4.56 8.38 14.69
CA ASP A 164 3.28 8.68 15.35
C ASP A 164 2.18 7.76 14.81
N LEU A 165 2.15 7.56 13.48
CA LEU A 165 1.19 6.63 12.86
C LEU A 165 1.44 5.18 13.26
N GLN A 166 2.71 4.77 13.37
CA GLN A 166 3.08 3.44 13.86
C GLN A 166 2.59 3.23 15.30
N GLU A 167 2.81 4.21 16.21
CA GLU A 167 2.37 4.08 17.60
C GLU A 167 0.84 4.04 17.71
N ILE A 168 0.13 4.79 16.87
CA ILE A 168 -1.33 4.68 16.80
C ILE A 168 -1.76 3.27 16.38
N ILE A 169 -1.11 2.67 15.39
CA ILE A 169 -1.42 1.30 14.96
C ILE A 169 -1.12 0.30 16.07
N ARG A 170 0.02 0.41 16.78
CA ARG A 170 0.37 -0.43 17.93
C ARG A 170 -0.66 -0.33 19.05
N SER A 171 -1.00 0.90 19.46
CA SER A 171 -2.01 1.11 20.51
C SER A 171 -3.37 0.57 20.09
N THR A 172 -3.74 0.77 18.81
CA THR A 172 -5.00 0.25 18.27
C THR A 172 -5.03 -1.28 18.31
N ALA A 173 -3.94 -1.95 17.96
CA ALA A 173 -3.85 -3.40 18.04
C ALA A 173 -4.00 -3.88 19.50
N ARG A 174 -3.29 -3.27 20.45
CA ARG A 174 -3.42 -3.58 21.89
C ARG A 174 -4.85 -3.38 22.41
N ASP A 175 -5.45 -2.23 22.10
CA ASP A 175 -6.82 -1.87 22.56
C ASP A 175 -7.91 -2.82 22.02
N ASN A 176 -7.60 -3.59 20.99
CA ASN A 176 -8.56 -4.48 20.32
C ASN A 176 -8.16 -5.97 20.36
N ASP A 177 -7.18 -6.33 21.18
CA ASP A 177 -6.66 -7.71 21.31
C ASP A 177 -6.24 -8.32 19.95
N ILE A 178 -5.62 -7.52 19.09
CA ILE A 178 -5.10 -7.93 17.79
C ILE A 178 -3.60 -8.19 17.93
N GLU A 179 -3.18 -9.42 17.65
CA GLU A 179 -1.76 -9.77 17.57
C GLU A 179 -1.13 -9.00 16.39
N LEU A 180 -0.10 -8.21 16.68
CA LEU A 180 0.61 -7.40 15.70
C LEU A 180 2.11 -7.62 15.84
N PHE A 181 2.70 -8.18 14.81
CA PHE A 181 4.15 -8.27 14.65
C PHE A 181 4.69 -6.98 14.05
N GLU A 182 6.01 -6.84 14.05
CA GLU A 182 6.70 -5.72 13.42
C GLU A 182 7.89 -6.23 12.60
N GLY A 183 8.16 -5.58 11.47
CA GLY A 183 9.27 -6.04 10.65
C GLY A 183 9.60 -5.17 9.44
N ILE A 184 10.59 -5.63 8.70
CA ILE A 184 11.09 -5.04 7.46
C ILE A 184 10.45 -5.76 6.28
N TYR A 185 9.83 -5.00 5.38
CA TYR A 185 9.22 -5.54 4.17
C TYR A 185 10.17 -5.41 2.98
N ALA A 186 10.41 -6.51 2.26
CA ALA A 186 11.19 -6.51 1.02
C ALA A 186 10.28 -6.49 -0.20
N GLN A 187 10.51 -5.56 -1.14
CA GLN A 187 9.81 -5.56 -2.42
C GLN A 187 10.67 -6.15 -3.53
N LEU A 188 10.13 -7.15 -4.23
CA LEU A 188 10.65 -7.70 -5.48
C LEU A 188 9.75 -7.31 -6.65
N THR A 189 10.19 -7.62 -7.87
CA THR A 189 9.41 -7.32 -9.08
C THR A 189 8.24 -8.26 -9.30
N GLY A 190 8.36 -9.54 -8.97
CA GLY A 190 7.46 -10.59 -9.47
C GLY A 190 7.62 -10.78 -10.99
N PRO A 191 6.71 -11.50 -11.68
CA PRO A 191 5.49 -12.15 -11.15
C PRO A 191 5.73 -13.53 -10.53
N SER A 192 6.92 -14.13 -10.69
CA SER A 192 7.25 -15.39 -10.03
C SER A 192 7.42 -15.19 -8.52
N PHE A 193 6.97 -16.15 -7.73
CA PHE A 193 7.39 -16.26 -6.33
C PHE A 193 8.90 -16.49 -6.26
N GLU A 194 9.47 -16.16 -5.11
CA GLU A 194 10.89 -16.29 -4.83
C GLU A 194 11.30 -17.77 -4.74
N SER A 195 12.54 -18.06 -5.09
CA SER A 195 13.17 -19.35 -4.79
C SER A 195 13.55 -19.42 -3.31
N PRO A 196 13.72 -20.64 -2.73
CA PRO A 196 14.20 -20.80 -1.37
C PRO A 196 15.56 -20.11 -1.09
N ALA A 197 16.44 -20.04 -2.10
CA ALA A 197 17.74 -19.36 -1.98
C ALA A 197 17.59 -17.84 -1.87
N GLU A 198 16.65 -17.25 -2.63
CA GLU A 198 16.33 -15.82 -2.55
C GLU A 198 15.72 -15.50 -1.18
N ILE A 199 14.83 -16.35 -0.66
CA ILE A 199 14.27 -16.16 0.69
C ILE A 199 15.35 -16.22 1.77
N GLN A 200 16.30 -17.16 1.68
CA GLN A 200 17.43 -17.21 2.61
C GLN A 200 18.32 -15.96 2.50
N MET A 201 18.52 -15.42 1.31
CA MET A 201 19.24 -14.16 1.11
C MET A 201 18.50 -13.00 1.78
N LEU A 202 17.20 -12.85 1.53
CA LEU A 202 16.36 -11.80 2.13
C LEU A 202 16.35 -11.88 3.66
N TYR A 203 16.26 -13.10 4.22
CA TYR A 203 16.35 -13.32 5.66
C TYR A 203 17.66 -12.80 6.23
N LYS A 204 18.80 -13.11 5.58
CA LYS A 204 20.13 -12.61 5.99
C LYS A 204 20.27 -11.11 5.88
N LEU A 205 19.53 -10.46 4.95
CA LEU A 205 19.47 -9.00 4.84
C LEU A 205 18.53 -8.36 5.88
N GLY A 206 17.85 -9.15 6.71
CA GLY A 206 16.98 -8.67 7.78
C GLY A 206 15.52 -8.48 7.38
N ALA A 207 15.10 -8.93 6.18
CA ALA A 207 13.70 -8.90 5.79
C ALA A 207 12.85 -9.83 6.66
N SER A 208 11.66 -9.37 7.05
CA SER A 208 10.67 -10.13 7.82
C SER A 208 9.54 -10.67 6.94
N ALA A 209 9.24 -9.97 5.85
CA ALA A 209 8.23 -10.35 4.87
C ALA A 209 8.65 -9.89 3.47
N VAL A 210 8.11 -10.54 2.44
CA VAL A 210 8.40 -10.26 1.03
C VAL A 210 7.13 -10.17 0.20
N GLY A 211 7.14 -9.31 -0.82
CA GLY A 211 6.07 -9.22 -1.80
C GLY A 211 6.44 -8.33 -2.99
N MET A 212 5.46 -7.99 -3.83
CA MET A 212 5.67 -7.40 -5.16
C MET A 212 5.09 -5.99 -5.28
N SER A 213 4.93 -5.26 -4.16
CA SER A 213 4.26 -3.95 -4.12
C SER A 213 4.72 -3.11 -2.93
N THR A 214 4.08 -1.93 -2.72
CA THR A 214 4.13 -1.16 -1.46
C THR A 214 5.31 -0.22 -1.35
N VAL A 215 6.56 -0.68 -1.54
CA VAL A 215 7.75 0.14 -1.27
C VAL A 215 7.90 1.26 -2.30
N VAL A 216 7.67 0.98 -3.58
CA VAL A 216 7.75 2.01 -4.62
C VAL A 216 6.69 3.10 -4.42
N GLU A 217 5.51 2.73 -3.91
CA GLU A 217 4.45 3.68 -3.53
C GLU A 217 4.87 4.52 -2.31
N ALA A 218 5.49 3.89 -1.30
CA ALA A 218 6.04 4.58 -0.14
C ALA A 218 7.13 5.57 -0.54
N ILE A 219 8.07 5.18 -1.43
CA ILE A 219 9.11 6.07 -1.95
C ILE A 219 8.49 7.30 -2.64
N ALA A 220 7.51 7.09 -3.51
CA ALA A 220 6.86 8.18 -4.24
C ALA A 220 6.05 9.11 -3.32
N ALA A 221 5.38 8.56 -2.32
CA ALA A 221 4.62 9.33 -1.34
C ALA A 221 5.53 10.11 -0.38
N ASN A 222 6.64 9.51 0.07
CA ASN A 222 7.66 10.20 0.88
C ASN A 222 8.28 11.37 0.11
N HIS A 223 8.59 11.17 -1.17
CA HIS A 223 9.08 12.23 -2.06
C HIS A 223 8.12 13.43 -2.11
N MET A 224 6.81 13.20 -2.01
CA MET A 224 5.77 14.25 -1.99
C MET A 224 5.39 14.72 -0.56
N GLY A 225 6.12 14.32 0.47
CA GLY A 225 5.92 14.76 1.85
C GLY A 225 4.62 14.24 2.48
N MET A 226 4.17 13.04 2.13
CA MET A 226 3.08 12.37 2.87
C MET A 226 3.63 11.68 4.12
N LYS A 227 2.83 11.65 5.19
CA LYS A 227 3.04 10.70 6.29
C LYS A 227 2.60 9.31 5.84
N ILE A 228 3.41 8.29 6.12
CA ILE A 228 3.19 6.95 5.60
C ILE A 228 3.17 5.95 6.75
N CYS A 229 2.26 4.99 6.67
CA CYS A 229 2.27 3.78 7.49
C CYS A 229 1.86 2.58 6.65
N GLY A 230 2.18 1.39 7.11
CA GLY A 230 1.82 0.17 6.40
C GLY A 230 1.63 -1.02 7.33
N VAL A 231 0.66 -1.86 6.98
CA VAL A 231 0.46 -3.16 7.61
C VAL A 231 0.38 -4.23 6.54
N SER A 232 1.18 -5.25 6.70
CA SER A 232 1.23 -6.42 5.82
C SER A 232 0.42 -7.56 6.42
N CYS A 233 -0.41 -8.21 5.62
CA CYS A 233 -1.00 -9.51 5.94
C CYS A 233 -0.06 -10.60 5.44
N VAL A 234 0.51 -11.38 6.33
CA VAL A 234 1.30 -12.57 5.99
C VAL A 234 0.32 -13.65 5.55
N SER A 235 0.08 -13.77 4.26
CA SER A 235 -0.89 -14.73 3.72
C SER A 235 -0.38 -16.16 3.70
N ASN A 236 0.94 -16.34 3.61
CA ASN A 236 1.63 -17.61 3.57
C ASN A 236 3.05 -17.46 4.10
N LEU A 237 3.69 -18.54 4.45
CA LEU A 237 5.14 -18.53 4.65
C LEU A 237 5.85 -18.56 3.29
N ALA A 238 6.94 -17.82 3.17
CA ALA A 238 7.71 -17.70 1.94
C ALA A 238 8.34 -19.04 1.50
N ALA A 239 8.78 -19.12 0.25
CA ALA A 239 9.32 -20.35 -0.33
C ALA A 239 10.46 -20.96 0.52
N GLY A 240 10.37 -22.26 0.80
CA GLY A 240 11.35 -22.97 1.62
C GLY A 240 11.22 -22.76 3.12
N MET A 241 10.26 -21.95 3.59
CA MET A 241 9.95 -21.80 5.02
C MET A 241 8.97 -22.88 5.52
N ASN A 242 8.23 -23.51 4.60
CA ASN A 242 7.43 -24.70 4.83
C ASN A 242 7.56 -25.67 3.63
N SER A 243 6.95 -26.85 3.71
CA SER A 243 7.00 -27.87 2.64
C SER A 243 5.84 -27.79 1.64
N ALA A 244 4.86 -26.92 1.85
CA ALA A 244 3.71 -26.78 0.96
C ALA A 244 4.06 -25.91 -0.26
N PRO A 245 3.54 -26.22 -1.46
CA PRO A 245 3.62 -25.34 -2.61
C PRO A 245 2.86 -24.03 -2.35
N LEU A 246 3.34 -22.94 -2.93
CA LEU A 246 2.66 -21.65 -2.85
C LEU A 246 1.64 -21.51 -3.99
N THR A 247 0.38 -21.20 -3.64
CA THR A 247 -0.68 -20.95 -4.60
C THR A 247 -1.35 -19.60 -4.33
N HIS A 248 -1.92 -19.00 -5.39
CA HIS A 248 -2.65 -17.73 -5.22
C HIS A 248 -3.95 -17.95 -4.42
N GLU A 249 -4.55 -19.11 -4.52
CA GLU A 249 -5.76 -19.51 -3.78
C GLU A 249 -5.50 -19.53 -2.27
N GLU A 250 -4.41 -20.13 -1.81
CA GLU A 250 -4.03 -20.15 -0.39
C GLU A 250 -3.79 -18.74 0.15
N VAL A 251 -3.15 -17.87 -0.65
CA VAL A 251 -2.96 -16.45 -0.32
C VAL A 251 -4.30 -15.77 -0.07
N GLN A 252 -5.28 -16.02 -0.95
CA GLN A 252 -6.60 -15.41 -0.84
C GLN A 252 -7.40 -15.92 0.36
N GLU A 253 -7.35 -17.23 0.61
CA GLU A 253 -8.04 -17.86 1.77
C GLU A 253 -7.49 -17.33 3.10
N ALA A 254 -6.18 -17.29 3.27
CA ALA A 254 -5.55 -16.75 4.47
C ALA A 254 -5.87 -15.27 4.68
N ALA A 255 -5.85 -14.47 3.62
CA ALA A 255 -6.23 -13.05 3.69
C ALA A 255 -7.70 -12.87 4.09
N ASN A 256 -8.61 -13.69 3.55
CA ASN A 256 -10.02 -13.65 3.91
C ASN A 256 -10.26 -14.06 5.38
N ALA A 257 -9.53 -15.03 5.90
CA ALA A 257 -9.66 -15.48 7.29
C ALA A 257 -9.28 -14.40 8.31
N VAL A 258 -8.27 -13.58 7.99
CA VAL A 258 -7.80 -12.51 8.89
C VAL A 258 -8.50 -11.16 8.62
N ALA A 259 -9.22 -11.03 7.51
CA ALA A 259 -9.85 -9.79 7.08
C ALA A 259 -10.64 -9.07 8.18
N PRO A 260 -11.49 -9.73 9.02
CA PRO A 260 -12.23 -9.02 10.06
C PRO A 260 -11.35 -8.32 11.09
N LYS A 261 -10.23 -8.96 11.49
CA LYS A 261 -9.25 -8.35 12.41
C LYS A 261 -8.51 -7.20 11.75
N PHE A 262 -8.11 -7.38 10.50
CA PHE A 262 -7.40 -6.36 9.74
C PHE A 262 -8.30 -5.14 9.46
N GLU A 263 -9.54 -5.35 9.06
CA GLU A 263 -10.54 -4.29 8.85
C GLU A 263 -10.79 -3.49 10.13
N LYS A 264 -10.86 -4.16 11.27
CA LYS A 264 -10.99 -3.50 12.58
C LYS A 264 -9.76 -2.65 12.89
N LEU A 265 -8.55 -3.20 12.73
CA LEU A 265 -7.29 -2.47 12.92
C LEU A 265 -7.23 -1.22 12.03
N LEU A 266 -7.55 -1.37 10.74
CA LEU A 266 -7.60 -0.28 9.76
C LEU A 266 -8.59 0.82 10.17
N THR A 267 -9.84 0.43 10.45
CA THR A 267 -10.92 1.37 10.79
C THR A 267 -10.57 2.21 12.03
N GLU A 268 -10.15 1.55 13.11
CA GLU A 268 -9.86 2.26 14.36
C GLU A 268 -8.55 3.07 14.28
N SER A 269 -7.55 2.62 13.49
CA SER A 269 -6.34 3.41 13.22
C SER A 269 -6.66 4.66 12.42
N VAL A 270 -7.41 4.56 11.34
CA VAL A 270 -7.80 5.72 10.50
C VAL A 270 -8.61 6.72 11.31
N LYS A 271 -9.53 6.26 12.17
CA LYS A 271 -10.26 7.13 13.09
C LYS A 271 -9.32 7.93 14.00
N LYS A 272 -8.29 7.29 14.57
CA LYS A 272 -7.29 7.97 15.41
C LYS A 272 -6.40 8.91 14.59
N PHE A 273 -6.08 8.60 13.33
CA PHE A 273 -5.36 9.51 12.43
C PHE A 273 -6.12 10.83 12.21
N GLY A 274 -7.45 10.77 12.15
CA GLY A 274 -8.29 11.98 12.03
C GLY A 274 -8.02 13.00 13.13
N ALA A 275 -7.64 12.58 14.33
CA ALA A 275 -7.30 13.48 15.44
C ALA A 275 -5.94 14.16 15.23
N LEU A 276 -4.97 13.51 14.60
CA LEU A 276 -3.66 14.11 14.25
C LEU A 276 -3.75 15.12 13.09
N LEU A 277 -4.80 15.04 12.29
CA LEU A 277 -4.95 15.87 11.08
C LEU A 277 -5.82 17.10 11.29
N LYS A 278 -6.30 17.31 12.52
CA LYS A 278 -7.02 18.53 12.92
C LYS A 278 -6.05 19.66 13.12
#